data_81ab80063c96fd3b412d556731386575
#
_entry.id   81ab80063c96fd3b412d556731386575
#
_cell.length_a   1.000
_cell.length_b   1.000
_cell.length_c   1.000
_cell.angle_alpha   90.00
_cell.angle_beta   90.00
_cell.angle_gamma   90.00
#
_symmetry.space_group_name_H-M   'P 1'
#
loop_
_entity.id
_entity.type
_entity.pdbx_description
1 polymer ?
#
loop_
_entity_poly.entity_id
_entity_poly.type
_entity_poly.pdbx_seq_one_letter_code
_entity_poly.pdbx_strand_id
1 'polypeptide(L)'
;MAHKKGQGASRNGRDSNGQRRGIKCYEGESVISGNIILRQCGSKFHPGHGTRMGMNFDIYSVATGTVKFQGNKVHILPHGSVGSPTAPKVAAPKAAAPPSAPVARPAAPKAPAPKPPAPAK
;
A
#
# COMPACT_ATOMS: atom_id res chain seq x y z
N MET A 1 26.03 -21.28 53.27
CA MET A 1 24.64 -20.92 52.98
C MET A 1 24.46 -20.84 51.50
N ALA A 2 23.56 -21.60 50.90
CA ALA A 2 23.30 -21.54 49.45
C ALA A 2 22.38 -20.37 49.15
N HIS A 3 22.86 -19.41 48.38
CA HIS A 3 22.03 -18.33 47.86
C HIS A 3 21.18 -18.88 46.69
N LYS A 4 19.88 -18.91 46.86
CA LYS A 4 18.94 -19.13 45.74
C LYS A 4 19.00 -17.92 44.84
N LYS A 5 19.58 -18.07 43.66
CA LYS A 5 19.45 -17.07 42.60
C LYS A 5 18.02 -17.10 42.13
N GLY A 6 17.27 -16.02 42.35
CA GLY A 6 15.95 -15.85 41.78
C GLY A 6 16.01 -15.97 40.26
N GLN A 7 15.16 -16.82 39.68
CA GLN A 7 14.96 -16.83 38.24
C GLN A 7 14.42 -15.47 37.82
N GLY A 8 15.18 -14.76 37.01
CA GLY A 8 14.70 -13.53 36.39
C GLY A 8 13.37 -13.77 35.69
N ALA A 9 12.45 -12.81 35.77
CA ALA A 9 11.18 -12.89 35.09
C ALA A 9 11.41 -13.17 33.60
N SER A 10 10.81 -14.24 33.09
CA SER A 10 10.88 -14.59 31.67
C SER A 10 10.27 -13.45 30.82
N ARG A 11 11.02 -12.97 29.86
CA ARG A 11 10.60 -11.90 28.93
C ARG A 11 10.18 -12.45 27.57
N ASN A 12 9.66 -13.66 27.56
CA ASN A 12 9.18 -14.33 26.35
C ASN A 12 7.83 -13.74 25.91
N GLY A 13 7.39 -14.06 24.71
CA GLY A 13 6.12 -13.58 24.16
C GLY A 13 6.18 -12.22 23.48
N ARG A 14 7.40 -11.67 23.26
CA ARG A 14 7.59 -10.47 22.45
C ARG A 14 7.81 -10.89 21.01
N ASP A 15 6.97 -10.44 20.13
CA ASP A 15 7.11 -10.65 18.69
C ASP A 15 6.85 -9.35 17.94
N SER A 16 7.45 -9.22 16.77
CA SER A 16 7.22 -8.07 15.90
C SER A 16 5.97 -8.29 15.05
N ASN A 17 5.30 -7.20 14.70
CA ASN A 17 4.17 -7.26 13.78
C ASN A 17 4.60 -7.88 12.43
N GLY A 18 3.74 -8.74 11.87
CA GLY A 18 3.97 -9.38 10.58
C GLY A 18 4.19 -8.34 9.48
N GLN A 19 5.32 -8.44 8.78
CA GLN A 19 5.73 -7.48 7.72
C GLN A 19 4.97 -7.69 6.41
N ARG A 20 4.17 -8.75 6.31
CA ARG A 20 3.35 -9.10 5.13
C ARG A 20 4.14 -9.09 3.82
N ARG A 21 5.36 -9.66 3.86
CA ARG A 21 6.21 -9.83 2.67
C ARG A 21 5.63 -10.88 1.73
N GLY A 22 5.95 -10.78 0.45
CA GLY A 22 5.52 -11.72 -0.58
C GLY A 22 5.11 -11.03 -1.88
N ILE A 23 4.68 -11.82 -2.84
CA ILE A 23 4.15 -11.36 -4.12
C ILE A 23 2.75 -10.80 -3.89
N LYS A 24 2.45 -9.64 -4.48
CA LYS A 24 1.18 -8.94 -4.40
C LYS A 24 0.43 -8.92 -5.72
N CYS A 25 1.17 -8.93 -6.84
CA CYS A 25 0.62 -9.05 -8.19
C CYS A 25 1.29 -10.22 -8.89
N TYR A 26 0.51 -11.16 -9.39
CA TYR A 26 1.00 -12.37 -10.05
C TYR A 26 1.27 -12.15 -11.54
N GLU A 27 1.91 -13.14 -12.17
CA GLU A 27 2.15 -13.11 -13.60
C GLU A 27 0.83 -13.07 -14.38
N GLY A 28 0.77 -12.20 -15.39
CA GLY A 28 -0.43 -11.99 -16.20
C GLY A 28 -1.40 -10.94 -15.67
N GLU A 29 -1.21 -10.45 -14.43
CA GLU A 29 -2.06 -9.37 -13.89
C GLU A 29 -1.74 -8.02 -14.52
N SER A 30 -2.78 -7.24 -14.76
CA SER A 30 -2.64 -5.84 -15.19
C SER A 30 -2.40 -4.94 -13.99
N VAL A 31 -1.39 -4.09 -14.10
CA VAL A 31 -1.00 -3.14 -13.06
C VAL A 31 -0.89 -1.74 -13.64
N ILE A 32 -1.15 -0.76 -12.81
CA ILE A 32 -0.93 0.66 -13.10
C ILE A 32 0.38 1.13 -12.47
N SER A 33 0.91 2.24 -12.97
CA SER A 33 2.09 2.87 -12.39
C SER A 33 1.87 3.19 -10.90
N GLY A 34 2.84 2.84 -10.05
CA GLY A 34 2.78 2.99 -8.61
C GLY A 34 2.36 1.73 -7.84
N ASN A 35 1.81 0.71 -8.49
CA ASN A 35 1.42 -0.53 -7.80
C ASN A 35 2.65 -1.29 -7.27
N ILE A 36 2.57 -1.75 -6.03
CA ILE A 36 3.57 -2.62 -5.44
C ILE A 36 3.33 -4.05 -5.94
N ILE A 37 4.33 -4.63 -6.62
CA ILE A 37 4.25 -5.97 -7.19
C ILE A 37 4.67 -7.03 -6.18
N LEU A 38 5.73 -6.74 -5.41
CA LEU A 38 6.18 -7.64 -4.35
C LEU A 38 6.87 -6.87 -3.23
N ARG A 39 6.81 -7.46 -2.03
CA ARG A 39 7.57 -7.04 -0.85
C ARG A 39 8.56 -8.10 -0.44
N GLN A 40 9.80 -7.70 -0.19
CA GLN A 40 10.87 -8.63 0.18
C GLN A 40 11.81 -8.01 1.21
N CYS A 41 12.60 -8.87 1.84
CA CYS A 41 13.72 -8.49 2.67
C CYS A 41 15.00 -8.87 1.94
N GLY A 42 15.73 -7.88 1.45
CA GLY A 42 16.88 -8.11 0.56
C GLY A 42 16.49 -8.31 -0.91
N SER A 43 17.45 -8.52 -1.78
CA SER A 43 17.30 -8.51 -3.25
C SER A 43 17.13 -9.92 -3.83
N LYS A 44 16.11 -10.67 -3.40
CA LYS A 44 15.79 -11.96 -4.01
C LYS A 44 15.30 -11.79 -5.45
N PHE A 45 14.41 -10.82 -5.63
CA PHE A 45 13.94 -10.39 -6.95
C PHE A 45 14.55 -9.03 -7.30
N HIS A 46 14.82 -8.83 -8.57
CA HIS A 46 15.38 -7.59 -9.10
C HIS A 46 14.40 -6.88 -10.02
N PRO A 47 14.45 -5.55 -10.08
CA PRO A 47 13.64 -4.80 -11.03
C PRO A 47 14.13 -5.07 -12.46
N GLY A 48 13.19 -5.22 -13.38
CA GLY A 48 13.41 -5.31 -14.81
C GLY A 48 12.83 -4.12 -15.55
N HIS A 49 12.37 -4.35 -16.77
CA HIS A 49 11.75 -3.32 -17.58
C HIS A 49 10.43 -2.84 -16.97
N GLY A 50 10.22 -1.53 -16.90
CA GLY A 50 8.99 -0.93 -16.37
C GLY A 50 8.79 -1.04 -14.86
N THR A 51 9.81 -1.52 -14.10
CA THR A 51 9.77 -1.63 -12.65
C THR A 51 10.95 -0.94 -11.97
N ARG A 52 10.78 -0.55 -10.71
CA ARG A 52 11.87 -0.05 -9.86
C ARG A 52 11.82 -0.67 -8.48
N MET A 53 12.92 -0.61 -7.79
CA MET A 53 13.06 -1.08 -6.41
C MET A 53 13.15 0.12 -5.47
N GLY A 54 12.37 0.09 -4.41
CA GLY A 54 12.40 1.07 -3.33
C GLY A 54 13.49 0.78 -2.30
N MET A 55 13.67 1.66 -1.34
CA MET A 55 14.66 1.53 -0.27
C MET A 55 14.47 0.26 0.58
N ASN A 56 13.23 -0.18 0.76
CA ASN A 56 12.88 -1.38 1.52
C ASN A 56 12.93 -2.67 0.66
N PHE A 57 13.56 -2.63 -0.51
CA PHE A 57 13.61 -3.73 -1.49
C PHE A 57 12.25 -4.08 -2.11
N ASP A 58 11.20 -3.30 -1.87
CA ASP A 58 9.91 -3.48 -2.52
C ASP A 58 10.03 -3.17 -4.01
N ILE A 59 9.48 -4.04 -4.87
CA ILE A 59 9.43 -3.78 -6.32
C ILE A 59 8.06 -3.22 -6.67
N TYR A 60 8.06 -2.08 -7.36
CA TYR A 60 6.87 -1.38 -7.79
C TYR A 60 6.91 -1.08 -9.29
N SER A 61 5.73 -0.95 -9.87
CA SER A 61 5.53 -0.60 -11.26
C SER A 61 5.77 0.88 -11.51
N VAL A 62 6.53 1.23 -12.56
CA VAL A 62 6.68 2.59 -13.09
C VAL A 62 5.81 2.81 -14.32
N ALA A 63 5.49 1.74 -15.03
CA ALA A 63 4.67 1.75 -16.24
C ALA A 63 3.35 1.00 -16.01
N THR A 64 2.33 1.33 -16.78
CA THR A 64 1.09 0.58 -16.82
C THR A 64 1.23 -0.58 -17.81
N GLY A 65 0.81 -1.78 -17.43
CA GLY A 65 0.94 -2.95 -18.28
C GLY A 65 0.66 -4.25 -17.53
N THR A 66 1.15 -5.36 -18.09
CA THR A 66 0.98 -6.71 -17.53
C THR A 66 2.27 -7.16 -16.88
N VAL A 67 2.15 -7.75 -15.69
CA VAL A 67 3.29 -8.29 -14.93
C VAL A 67 3.82 -9.54 -15.60
N LYS A 68 5.14 -9.64 -15.74
CA LYS A 68 5.85 -10.83 -16.18
C LYS A 68 7.06 -11.10 -15.32
N PHE A 69 7.16 -12.32 -14.82
CA PHE A 69 8.34 -12.80 -14.10
C PHE A 69 9.28 -13.52 -15.06
N GLN A 70 10.54 -13.18 -15.01
CA GLN A 70 11.60 -13.81 -15.82
C GLN A 70 12.75 -14.22 -14.90
N GLY A 71 12.67 -15.44 -14.36
CA GLY A 71 13.56 -15.88 -13.29
C GLY A 71 13.42 -14.97 -12.06
N ASN A 72 14.50 -14.30 -11.70
CA ASN A 72 14.52 -13.37 -10.56
C ASN A 72 14.22 -11.91 -10.95
N LYS A 73 13.87 -11.63 -12.20
CA LYS A 73 13.54 -10.28 -12.65
C LYS A 73 12.04 -10.11 -12.86
N VAL A 74 11.53 -8.96 -12.46
CA VAL A 74 10.13 -8.58 -12.64
C VAL A 74 10.04 -7.52 -13.71
N HIS A 75 9.23 -7.77 -14.73
CA HIS A 75 9.02 -6.87 -15.87
C HIS A 75 7.55 -6.45 -15.95
N ILE A 76 7.31 -5.27 -16.47
CA ILE A 76 6.00 -4.82 -16.90
C ILE A 76 6.01 -4.71 -18.42
N LEU A 77 5.15 -5.47 -19.05
CA LEU A 77 4.90 -5.39 -20.48
C LEU A 77 3.78 -4.39 -20.71
N PRO A 78 3.99 -3.32 -21.51
CA PRO A 78 2.93 -2.37 -21.82
C PRO A 78 1.77 -3.07 -22.53
N HIS A 79 0.55 -2.66 -22.25
CA HIS A 79 -0.64 -3.13 -22.97
C HIS A 79 -0.48 -2.81 -24.46
N GLY A 80 -0.17 -3.82 -25.27
CA GLY A 80 0.05 -3.67 -26.71
C GLY A 80 1.10 -4.61 -27.31
N SER A 81 1.89 -5.31 -26.48
CA SER A 81 2.95 -6.22 -26.95
C SER A 81 2.64 -7.71 -26.78
N VAL A 82 1.46 -8.07 -26.33
CA VAL A 82 1.07 -9.47 -26.21
C VAL A 82 -0.25 -9.64 -26.92
N GLY A 83 -0.29 -10.55 -27.89
CA GLY A 83 -1.51 -10.91 -28.59
C GLY A 83 -2.64 -11.12 -27.61
N SER A 84 -3.78 -10.51 -27.86
CA SER A 84 -4.96 -10.49 -27.02
C SER A 84 -5.23 -11.83 -26.32
N PRO A 85 -5.22 -11.89 -24.99
CA PRO A 85 -6.16 -12.78 -24.34
C PRO A 85 -7.52 -12.08 -24.43
N THR A 86 -8.45 -12.75 -25.05
CA THR A 86 -9.87 -12.42 -25.12
C THR A 86 -10.32 -11.83 -23.79
N ALA A 87 -10.63 -10.54 -23.79
CA ALA A 87 -11.25 -9.89 -22.65
C ALA A 87 -12.54 -10.66 -22.33
N PRO A 88 -12.77 -11.08 -21.08
CA PRO A 88 -14.10 -11.42 -20.67
C PRO A 88 -14.92 -10.13 -20.84
N LYS A 89 -15.86 -10.15 -21.75
CA LYS A 89 -16.86 -9.11 -21.96
C LYS A 89 -17.66 -8.99 -20.67
N VAL A 90 -17.16 -8.20 -19.73
CA VAL A 90 -17.93 -7.75 -18.58
C VAL A 90 -18.96 -6.81 -19.18
N ALA A 91 -20.22 -7.29 -19.22
CA ALA A 91 -21.36 -6.49 -19.59
C ALA A 91 -21.33 -5.22 -18.72
N ALA A 92 -21.26 -4.08 -19.38
CA ALA A 92 -21.32 -2.79 -18.73
C ALA A 92 -22.62 -2.72 -17.91
N PRO A 93 -22.57 -2.44 -16.62
CA PRO A 93 -23.77 -2.03 -15.91
C PRO A 93 -24.15 -0.66 -16.47
N LYS A 94 -25.34 -0.60 -17.04
CA LYS A 94 -26.03 0.57 -17.53
C LYS A 94 -25.92 1.70 -16.47
N ALA A 95 -25.30 2.79 -16.87
CA ALA A 95 -25.16 3.96 -16.05
C ALA A 95 -26.51 4.45 -15.55
N ALA A 96 -26.75 4.37 -14.25
CA ALA A 96 -27.68 5.23 -13.56
C ALA A 96 -26.85 6.30 -12.86
N ALA A 97 -26.88 7.50 -13.38
CA ALA A 97 -26.27 8.66 -12.76
C ALA A 97 -26.99 8.94 -11.42
N PRO A 98 -26.27 9.06 -10.30
CA PRO A 98 -26.85 9.65 -9.12
C PRO A 98 -26.82 11.18 -9.27
N PRO A 99 -27.89 11.89 -8.88
CA PRO A 99 -27.89 13.35 -8.84
C PRO A 99 -26.89 13.82 -7.77
N SER A 100 -26.01 14.69 -8.16
CA SER A 100 -25.11 15.43 -7.28
C SER A 100 -25.92 16.36 -6.38
N ALA A 101 -26.10 16.00 -5.12
CA ALA A 101 -26.49 16.95 -4.09
C ALA A 101 -25.20 17.52 -3.45
N PRO A 102 -25.08 18.85 -3.32
CA PRO A 102 -23.93 19.44 -2.63
C PRO A 102 -24.05 19.15 -1.13
N VAL A 103 -23.12 18.37 -0.61
CA VAL A 103 -22.97 18.17 0.84
C VAL A 103 -22.49 19.49 1.42
N ALA A 104 -23.39 20.20 2.10
CA ALA A 104 -23.07 21.36 2.91
C ALA A 104 -22.05 20.95 3.99
N ARG A 105 -20.88 21.58 3.97
CA ARG A 105 -19.88 21.48 5.03
C ARG A 105 -20.50 22.01 6.33
N PRO A 106 -20.47 21.25 7.43
CA PRO A 106 -20.85 21.82 8.72
C PRO A 106 -19.83 22.91 9.10
N ALA A 107 -20.34 24.08 9.44
CA ALA A 107 -19.54 25.21 9.90
C ALA A 107 -18.79 24.85 11.19
N ALA A 108 -17.51 25.20 11.24
CA ALA A 108 -16.67 25.04 12.41
C ALA A 108 -17.27 25.82 13.59
N PRO A 109 -17.21 25.29 14.82
CA PRO A 109 -17.69 26.03 16.00
C PRO A 109 -16.82 27.26 16.22
N LYS A 110 -17.50 28.41 16.31
CA LYS A 110 -16.94 29.73 16.60
C LYS A 110 -16.26 29.69 17.97
N ALA A 111 -14.98 30.02 18.02
CA ALA A 111 -14.22 30.16 19.26
C ALA A 111 -14.90 31.20 20.19
N PRO A 112 -14.95 30.96 21.51
CA PRO A 112 -15.51 31.94 22.46
C PRO A 112 -14.62 33.19 22.52
N ALA A 113 -15.27 34.34 22.53
CA ALA A 113 -14.64 35.63 22.61
C ALA A 113 -13.87 35.81 23.93
N PRO A 114 -12.72 36.55 23.93
CA PRO A 114 -11.94 36.81 25.15
C PRO A 114 -12.77 37.69 26.12
N LYS A 115 -12.75 37.29 27.40
CA LYS A 115 -13.35 38.01 28.52
C LYS A 115 -12.67 39.38 28.69
N PRO A 116 -13.43 40.46 28.97
CA PRO A 116 -12.83 41.76 29.26
C PRO A 116 -12.11 41.76 30.61
N PRO A 117 -11.08 42.57 30.77
CA PRO A 117 -10.32 42.66 32.02
C PRO A 117 -11.15 43.32 33.11
N ALA A 118 -11.03 42.81 34.35
CA ALA A 118 -11.67 43.34 35.53
C ALA A 118 -11.08 44.75 35.91
N PRO A 119 -11.90 45.67 36.42
CA PRO A 119 -11.42 46.98 36.83
C PRO A 119 -10.56 46.88 38.09
N ALA A 120 -9.42 47.58 38.07
CA ALA A 120 -8.55 47.77 39.20
C ALA A 120 -9.22 48.60 40.30
N LYS A 121 -9.09 48.15 41.52
CA LYS A 121 -9.25 48.96 42.74
C LYS A 121 -7.89 49.24 43.33
#